data_1d7fe45fdc3ed8924d9a509b23d45652
#
_entry.id   1d7fe45fdc3ed8924d9a509b23d45652
#
_cell.length_a   1.000
_cell.length_b   1.000
_cell.length_c   1.000
_cell.angle_alpha   90.00
_cell.angle_beta   90.00
_cell.angle_gamma   90.00
#
_symmetry.space_group_name_H-M   'P 1'
#
loop_
_entity.id
_entity.type
_entity.pdbx_description
1 polymer ?
#
loop_
_entity_poly.entity_id
_entity_poly.type
_entity_poly.pdbx_seq_one_letter_code
_entity_poly.pdbx_strand_id
1 'polypeptide(L)'
;MFQKLIVEDDKELSQLFQKVLEKNGYQVKSASDGAQALEVLDKEYIDLIISDIMMPVMDGYELVSELRSAGYQIPVLMITAKGSFDDMRQGFLSGSDDYMVKPVNVNEMVLRVGALLR
;
A
#
# COMPACT_ATOMS: atom_id res chain seq x y z
N MET A 1 -5.60 -17.33 4.73
CA MET A 1 -6.05 -16.33 3.75
C MET A 1 -5.21 -15.08 3.87
N PHE A 2 -4.82 -14.50 2.74
CA PHE A 2 -3.96 -13.33 2.75
C PHE A 2 -4.75 -12.07 3.12
N GLN A 3 -4.21 -11.29 4.05
CA GLN A 3 -4.81 -10.05 4.49
C GLN A 3 -4.00 -8.86 3.99
N LYS A 4 -4.68 -7.92 3.33
CA LYS A 4 -4.08 -6.71 2.76
C LYS A 4 -4.43 -5.51 3.61
N LEU A 5 -3.52 -4.57 3.69
CA LEU A 5 -3.79 -3.26 4.28
C LEU A 5 -3.73 -2.20 3.18
N ILE A 6 -4.81 -1.46 3.03
CA ILE A 6 -4.86 -0.32 2.13
C ILE A 6 -4.70 0.96 2.95
N VAL A 7 -3.71 1.77 2.61
CA VAL A 7 -3.45 3.05 3.27
C VAL A 7 -3.71 4.16 2.25
N GLU A 8 -4.88 4.79 2.36
CA GLU A 8 -5.36 5.76 1.39
C GLU A 8 -6.36 6.70 2.07
N ASP A 9 -6.14 8.01 1.97
CA ASP A 9 -7.03 9.00 2.58
C ASP A 9 -8.27 9.32 1.73
N ASP A 10 -8.25 9.03 0.42
CA ASP A 10 -9.42 9.12 -0.44
C ASP A 10 -10.32 7.90 -0.19
N LYS A 11 -11.46 8.14 0.47
CA LYS A 11 -12.37 7.06 0.87
C LYS A 11 -12.97 6.31 -0.32
N GLU A 12 -13.32 7.00 -1.38
CA GLU A 12 -13.90 6.36 -2.57
C GLU A 12 -12.89 5.43 -3.23
N LEU A 13 -11.65 5.87 -3.35
CA LEU A 13 -10.59 5.07 -3.95
C LEU A 13 -10.25 3.89 -3.08
N SER A 14 -10.17 4.09 -1.77
CA SER A 14 -9.94 3.01 -0.81
C SER A 14 -11.02 1.93 -0.92
N GLN A 15 -12.28 2.35 -0.98
CA GLN A 15 -13.41 1.42 -1.12
C GLN A 15 -13.37 0.65 -2.44
N LEU A 16 -12.99 1.32 -3.52
CA LEU A 16 -12.84 0.65 -4.83
C LEU A 16 -11.80 -0.45 -4.76
N PHE A 17 -10.62 -0.14 -4.22
CA PHE A 17 -9.54 -1.12 -4.08
C PHE A 17 -9.96 -2.29 -3.19
N GLN A 18 -10.64 -1.99 -2.08
CA GLN A 18 -11.13 -3.03 -1.17
C GLN A 18 -12.08 -3.99 -1.89
N LYS A 19 -13.05 -3.45 -2.63
CA LYS A 19 -14.02 -4.28 -3.36
C LYS A 19 -13.35 -5.20 -4.38
N VAL A 20 -12.41 -4.65 -5.14
CA VAL A 20 -11.71 -5.42 -6.17
C VAL A 20 -10.89 -6.54 -5.54
N LEU A 21 -10.17 -6.26 -4.47
CA LEU A 21 -9.35 -7.26 -3.79
C LEU A 21 -10.22 -8.32 -3.11
N GLU A 22 -11.32 -7.93 -2.49
CA GLU A 22 -12.24 -8.88 -1.86
C GLU A 22 -12.86 -9.83 -2.89
N LYS A 23 -13.19 -9.33 -4.08
CA LYS A 23 -13.66 -10.18 -5.18
C LYS A 23 -12.62 -11.21 -5.61
N ASN A 24 -11.36 -10.94 -5.39
CA ASN A 24 -10.27 -11.85 -5.72
C ASN A 24 -9.85 -12.73 -4.54
N GLY A 25 -10.66 -12.79 -3.50
CA GLY A 25 -10.47 -13.73 -2.39
C GLY A 25 -9.58 -13.23 -1.26
N TYR A 26 -9.23 -11.96 -1.24
CA TYR A 26 -8.40 -11.39 -0.18
C TYR A 26 -9.24 -10.76 0.91
N GLN A 27 -8.77 -10.79 2.14
CA GLN A 27 -9.31 -9.99 3.22
C GLN A 27 -8.60 -8.65 3.23
N VAL A 28 -9.32 -7.57 3.52
CA VAL A 28 -8.77 -6.22 3.43
C VAL A 28 -9.08 -5.43 4.71
N LYS A 29 -8.06 -4.77 5.23
CA LYS A 29 -8.17 -3.74 6.25
C LYS A 29 -7.82 -2.40 5.60
N SER A 30 -8.26 -1.30 6.19
CA SER A 30 -7.95 0.03 5.66
C SER A 30 -7.48 0.97 6.75
N ALA A 31 -6.66 1.92 6.34
CA ALA A 31 -6.20 3.03 7.17
C ALA A 31 -6.19 4.28 6.31
N SER A 32 -6.42 5.44 6.89
CA SER A 32 -6.45 6.70 6.14
C SER A 32 -5.12 7.44 6.12
N ASP A 33 -4.16 7.03 6.94
CA ASP A 33 -2.81 7.60 6.94
C ASP A 33 -1.81 6.60 7.52
N GLY A 34 -0.53 6.98 7.51
CA GLY A 34 0.54 6.11 7.98
C GLY A 34 0.47 5.80 9.48
N ALA A 35 0.00 6.75 10.29
CA ALA A 35 -0.11 6.53 11.73
C ALA A 35 -1.16 5.47 12.03
N GLN A 36 -2.32 5.54 11.36
CA GLN A 36 -3.36 4.51 11.49
C GLN A 36 -2.87 3.15 10.97
N ALA A 37 -2.08 3.16 9.88
CA ALA A 37 -1.50 1.94 9.35
C ALA A 37 -0.64 1.22 10.39
N LEU A 38 0.20 1.96 11.12
CA LEU A 38 1.02 1.39 12.18
C LEU A 38 0.18 0.79 13.30
N GLU A 39 -0.93 1.44 13.66
CA GLU A 39 -1.87 0.89 14.64
C GLU A 39 -2.47 -0.44 14.19
N VAL A 40 -2.85 -0.54 12.92
CA VAL A 40 -3.39 -1.78 12.36
C VAL A 40 -2.33 -2.89 12.43
N LEU A 41 -1.09 -2.58 12.07
CA LEU A 41 -0.01 -3.55 12.09
C LEU A 41 0.31 -4.07 13.49
N ASP A 42 0.04 -3.29 14.54
CA ASP A 42 0.21 -3.75 15.91
C ASP A 42 -0.83 -4.80 16.31
N LYS A 43 -1.97 -4.81 15.66
CA LYS A 43 -3.11 -5.65 16.04
C LYS A 43 -3.42 -6.77 15.07
N GLU A 44 -3.04 -6.61 13.81
CA GLU A 44 -3.44 -7.51 12.73
C GLU A 44 -2.21 -8.03 12.00
N TYR A 45 -2.28 -9.28 11.55
CA TYR A 45 -1.27 -9.84 10.67
C TYR A 45 -1.56 -9.42 9.23
N ILE A 46 -0.64 -8.69 8.62
CA ILE A 46 -0.79 -8.16 7.26
C ILE A 46 0.26 -8.78 6.35
N ASP A 47 -0.17 -9.29 5.20
CA ASP A 47 0.68 -9.95 4.22
C ASP A 47 1.19 -9.03 3.12
N LEU A 48 0.49 -7.92 2.88
CA LEU A 48 0.85 -6.97 1.84
C LEU A 48 0.21 -5.61 2.14
N ILE A 49 0.93 -4.54 1.85
CA ILE A 49 0.46 -3.18 2.02
C ILE A 49 0.35 -2.50 0.67
N ILE A 50 -0.79 -1.84 0.42
CA ILE A 50 -0.97 -0.94 -0.72
C ILE A 50 -1.10 0.46 -0.12
N SER A 51 -0.19 1.37 -0.47
CA SER A 51 -0.15 2.71 0.15
C SER A 51 -0.01 3.81 -0.88
N ASP A 52 -0.76 4.90 -0.68
CA ASP A 52 -0.44 6.16 -1.34
C ASP A 52 0.79 6.79 -0.68
N ILE A 53 1.40 7.74 -1.37
CA ILE A 53 2.50 8.54 -0.83
C ILE A 53 1.94 9.78 -0.15
N MET A 54 1.03 10.50 -0.82
CA MET A 54 0.53 11.79 -0.32
C MET A 54 -0.63 11.60 0.65
N MET A 55 -0.28 11.54 1.93
CA MET A 55 -1.25 11.38 3.01
C MET A 55 -0.93 12.36 4.14
N PRO A 56 -1.96 12.78 4.92
CA PRO A 56 -1.69 13.61 6.09
C PRO A 56 -0.96 12.83 7.18
N VAL A 57 -0.37 13.53 8.12
CA VAL A 57 0.32 13.02 9.31
C VAL A 57 1.63 12.31 8.98
N MET A 58 1.58 11.24 8.20
CA MET A 58 2.76 10.47 7.78
C MET A 58 2.56 10.05 6.33
N ASP A 59 3.46 10.46 5.44
CA ASP A 59 3.37 10.09 4.03
C ASP A 59 3.82 8.65 3.78
N GLY A 60 3.64 8.18 2.54
CA GLY A 60 3.98 6.81 2.20
C GLY A 60 5.46 6.48 2.28
N TYR A 61 6.32 7.42 1.95
CA TYR A 61 7.78 7.22 2.08
C TYR A 61 8.17 7.03 3.54
N GLU A 62 7.64 7.87 4.41
CA GLU A 62 7.89 7.79 5.85
C GLU A 62 7.36 6.48 6.44
N LEU A 63 6.15 6.08 6.02
CA LEU A 63 5.56 4.83 6.47
C LEU A 63 6.46 3.64 6.12
N VAL A 64 6.90 3.54 4.87
CA VAL A 64 7.74 2.41 4.45
C VAL A 64 9.08 2.43 5.16
N SER A 65 9.69 3.61 5.32
CA SER A 65 10.95 3.74 6.07
C SER A 65 10.79 3.27 7.52
N GLU A 66 9.70 3.65 8.18
CA GLU A 66 9.39 3.19 9.54
C GLU A 66 9.24 1.67 9.61
N LEU A 67 8.52 1.09 8.64
CA LEU A 67 8.32 -0.36 8.57
C LEU A 67 9.65 -1.09 8.44
N ARG A 68 10.52 -0.65 7.54
CA ARG A 68 11.80 -1.31 7.32
C ARG A 68 12.73 -1.15 8.53
N SER A 69 12.71 0.02 9.17
CA SER A 69 13.48 0.26 10.40
C SER A 69 13.02 -0.62 11.55
N ALA A 70 11.73 -0.92 11.61
CA ALA A 70 11.15 -1.81 12.64
C ALA A 70 11.34 -3.29 12.33
N GLY A 71 11.95 -3.63 11.19
CA GLY A 71 12.21 -5.03 10.81
C GLY A 71 11.10 -5.70 10.03
N TYR A 72 10.04 -4.99 9.67
CA TYR A 72 8.99 -5.56 8.83
C TYR A 72 9.49 -5.73 7.40
N GLN A 73 9.22 -6.89 6.83
CA GLN A 73 9.56 -7.21 5.43
C GLN A 73 8.30 -7.39 4.57
N ILE A 74 7.18 -6.86 5.02
CA ILE A 74 5.91 -6.95 4.31
C ILE A 74 6.06 -6.29 2.93
N PRO A 75 5.66 -6.95 1.84
CA PRO A 75 5.68 -6.32 0.52
C PRO A 75 4.80 -5.07 0.48
N VAL A 76 5.30 -4.01 -0.15
CA VAL A 76 4.59 -2.74 -0.29
C VAL A 76 4.47 -2.37 -1.76
N LEU A 77 3.25 -2.16 -2.21
CA LEU A 77 2.92 -1.58 -3.50
C LEU A 77 2.49 -0.13 -3.27
N MET A 78 3.23 0.82 -3.81
CA MET A 78 2.83 2.22 -3.77
C MET A 78 1.93 2.55 -4.96
N ILE A 79 0.81 3.23 -4.69
CA ILE A 79 -0.12 3.68 -5.72
C ILE A 79 -0.37 5.17 -5.49
N THR A 80 0.12 6.02 -6.39
CA THR A 80 0.14 7.46 -6.16
C THR A 80 0.03 8.26 -7.46
N ALA A 81 -0.35 9.55 -7.34
CA ALA A 81 -0.33 10.48 -8.45
C ALA A 81 1.09 10.96 -8.81
N LYS A 82 2.08 10.70 -7.95
CA LYS A 82 3.47 11.10 -8.18
C LYS A 82 4.13 10.17 -9.20
N GLY A 83 4.23 10.65 -10.45
CA GLY A 83 4.64 9.81 -11.57
C GLY A 83 6.02 10.09 -12.16
N SER A 84 6.81 10.98 -11.56
CA SER A 84 8.15 11.25 -12.09
C SER A 84 9.10 10.08 -11.78
N PHE A 85 10.17 10.00 -12.57
CA PHE A 85 11.21 9.00 -12.30
C PHE A 85 11.82 9.21 -10.91
N ASP A 86 12.04 10.47 -10.50
CA ASP A 86 12.61 10.78 -9.19
C ASP A 86 11.69 10.33 -8.06
N ASP A 87 10.37 10.51 -8.20
CA ASP A 87 9.40 10.04 -7.22
C ASP A 87 9.43 8.52 -7.10
N MET A 88 9.45 7.83 -8.24
CA MET A 88 9.51 6.37 -8.27
C MET A 88 10.81 5.86 -7.65
N ARG A 89 11.93 6.49 -8.00
CA ARG A 89 13.23 6.16 -7.43
C ARG A 89 13.22 6.30 -5.91
N GLN A 90 12.65 7.40 -5.40
CA GLN A 90 12.54 7.61 -3.96
C GLN A 90 11.67 6.54 -3.30
N GLY A 91 10.58 6.13 -3.96
CA GLY A 91 9.72 5.05 -3.49
C GLY A 91 10.51 3.75 -3.29
N PHE A 92 11.23 3.33 -4.30
CA PHE A 92 12.04 2.10 -4.20
C PHE A 92 13.18 2.23 -3.19
N LEU A 93 13.83 3.39 -3.12
CA LEU A 93 14.90 3.61 -2.14
C LEU A 93 14.40 3.64 -0.70
N SER A 94 13.14 4.03 -0.46
CA SER A 94 12.56 3.98 0.88
C SER A 94 12.16 2.57 1.31
N GLY A 95 12.14 1.61 0.37
CA GLY A 95 11.88 0.21 0.66
C GLY A 95 10.61 -0.37 0.04
N SER A 96 9.96 0.36 -0.86
CA SER A 96 8.81 -0.15 -1.61
C SER A 96 9.24 -1.26 -2.58
N ASP A 97 8.38 -2.25 -2.77
CA ASP A 97 8.66 -3.38 -3.67
C ASP A 97 8.11 -3.15 -5.08
N ASP A 98 7.12 -2.27 -5.24
CA ASP A 98 6.54 -1.95 -6.53
C ASP A 98 5.90 -0.57 -6.48
N TYR A 99 5.50 -0.05 -7.65
CA TYR A 99 5.04 1.33 -7.76
C TYR A 99 4.07 1.44 -8.94
N MET A 100 2.89 2.02 -8.71
CA MET A 100 1.91 2.31 -9.76
C MET A 100 1.50 3.78 -9.70
N VAL A 101 1.26 4.37 -10.87
CA VAL A 101 0.85 5.77 -10.98
C VAL A 101 -0.64 5.86 -11.27
N LYS A 102 -1.34 6.74 -10.56
CA LYS A 102 -2.77 7.01 -10.81
C LYS A 102 -2.94 7.74 -12.14
N PRO A 103 -4.03 7.48 -12.89
CA PRO A 103 -5.15 6.61 -12.57
C PRO A 103 -4.79 5.12 -12.71
N VAL A 104 -5.28 4.31 -11.78
CA VAL A 104 -4.90 2.89 -11.67
C VAL A 104 -5.85 2.00 -12.47
N ASN A 105 -5.28 1.13 -13.28
CA ASN A 105 -6.01 0.00 -13.83
C ASN A 105 -6.12 -1.05 -12.73
N VAL A 106 -7.34 -1.32 -12.24
CA VAL A 106 -7.54 -2.22 -11.11
C VAL A 106 -7.17 -3.67 -11.43
N ASN A 107 -7.27 -4.08 -12.68
CA ASN A 107 -6.84 -5.42 -13.09
C ASN A 107 -5.32 -5.55 -13.01
N GLU A 108 -4.59 -4.51 -13.41
CA GLU A 108 -3.14 -4.46 -13.25
C GLU A 108 -2.74 -4.50 -11.79
N MET A 109 -3.45 -3.76 -10.93
CA MET A 109 -3.22 -3.80 -9.48
C MET A 109 -3.32 -5.21 -8.94
N VAL A 110 -4.36 -5.94 -9.32
CA VAL A 110 -4.55 -7.33 -8.88
C VAL A 110 -3.40 -8.23 -9.32
N LEU A 111 -2.93 -8.07 -10.57
CA LEU A 111 -1.79 -8.83 -11.06
C LEU A 111 -0.51 -8.55 -10.28
N ARG A 112 -0.25 -7.28 -9.96
CA ARG A 112 0.94 -6.90 -9.20
C ARG A 112 0.87 -7.40 -7.76
N VAL A 113 -0.30 -7.32 -7.15
CA VAL A 113 -0.53 -7.86 -5.80
C VAL A 113 -0.25 -9.37 -5.79
N GLY A 114 -0.79 -10.10 -6.76
CA GLY A 114 -0.54 -11.53 -6.87
C GLY A 114 0.93 -11.86 -7.05
N ALA A 115 1.64 -11.08 -7.85
CA ALA A 115 3.08 -11.27 -8.08
C ALA A 115 3.91 -11.06 -6.81
N LEU A 116 3.54 -10.05 -6.02
CA LEU A 116 4.27 -9.74 -4.77
C LEU A 116 4.04 -10.80 -3.69
N LEU A 117 2.96 -11.55 -3.77
CA LEU A 117 2.63 -12.60 -2.79
C LEU A 117 3.22 -13.98 -3.12
N ARG A 118 3.82 -14.12 -4.28
CA ARG A 118 4.42 -15.41 -4.68
C ARG A 118 5.72 -15.69 -3.95
#